data_8b38c0474575dfe1e65058bb1a26e48d
#
_entry.id   8b38c0474575dfe1e65058bb1a26e48d
#
_cell.length_a   1.000
_cell.length_b   1.000
_cell.length_c   1.000
_cell.angle_alpha   90.00
_cell.angle_beta   90.00
_cell.angle_gamma   90.00
#
_symmetry.space_group_name_H-M   'P 1'
#
loop_
_entity.id
_entity.type
_entity.pdbx_description
1 polymer ?
#
loop_
_entity_poly.entity_id
_entity_poly.type
_entity_poly.pdbx_seq_one_letter_code
_entity_poly.pdbx_strand_id
1 'polypeptide(L)'
;MKNRYLKNARIPERKVRELLNLFCEDLTATQIANISGVSRITVNAYLKLIRTQIAQYCEEHNPYYHGNRLNQIGTDANHTSENHFYGIFKSEQFIYTRNILNPDNVWLNNWVRGKINVENEILVQNDLHIYEAIADFSRAKLFRVNSGSHFTKGRSKIDEIDLFWGIMKSRIVKFRGLNSSTTYLHIKESEFRYNNRNADLFAIIHALIQKRPLHYLRQESVFF
;
A
#
# COMPACT_ATOMS: atom_id res chain seq x y z
N MET A 1 32.81 -2.82 -9.18
CA MET A 1 32.05 -1.57 -9.03
C MET A 1 31.07 -1.71 -7.86
N LYS A 2 31.02 -0.72 -6.98
CA LYS A 2 30.09 -0.73 -5.82
C LYS A 2 28.68 -0.40 -6.32
N ASN A 3 27.70 -1.26 -6.10
CA ASN A 3 26.33 -1.02 -6.54
C ASN A 3 25.72 0.17 -5.75
N ARG A 4 25.23 1.20 -6.46
CA ARG A 4 24.70 2.42 -5.86
C ARG A 4 23.27 2.24 -5.33
N TYR A 5 22.52 1.26 -5.83
CA TYR A 5 21.13 1.03 -5.48
C TYR A 5 20.96 0.16 -4.25
N LEU A 6 21.87 -0.80 -4.03
CA LEU A 6 21.79 -1.73 -2.91
C LEU A 6 23.18 -2.03 -2.37
N LYS A 7 23.39 -1.78 -1.07
CA LYS A 7 24.60 -2.17 -0.36
C LYS A 7 24.67 -3.71 -0.31
N ASN A 8 25.82 -4.28 -0.69
CA ASN A 8 26.02 -5.74 -0.79
C ASN A 8 25.10 -6.45 -1.82
N ALA A 9 24.75 -5.77 -2.92
CA ALA A 9 23.96 -6.35 -3.98
C ALA A 9 24.64 -7.57 -4.60
N ARG A 10 23.83 -8.63 -4.82
CA ARG A 10 24.28 -9.86 -5.49
C ARG A 10 24.22 -9.78 -7.02
N ILE A 11 23.57 -8.75 -7.57
CA ILE A 11 23.43 -8.51 -9.01
C ILE A 11 24.03 -7.16 -9.38
N PRO A 12 24.55 -6.99 -10.60
CA PRO A 12 25.18 -5.76 -11.04
C PRO A 12 24.14 -4.61 -11.14
N GLU A 13 24.62 -3.38 -11.01
CA GLU A 13 23.79 -2.15 -11.04
C GLU A 13 22.90 -2.08 -12.28
N ARG A 14 23.42 -2.46 -13.45
CA ARG A 14 22.65 -2.53 -14.69
C ARG A 14 21.40 -3.41 -14.56
N LYS A 15 21.52 -4.56 -13.89
CA LYS A 15 20.39 -5.47 -13.67
C LYS A 15 19.39 -4.88 -12.67
N VAL A 16 19.84 -4.19 -11.64
CA VAL A 16 18.93 -3.48 -10.72
C VAL A 16 18.11 -2.44 -11.47
N ARG A 17 18.75 -1.66 -12.35
CA ARG A 17 18.07 -0.67 -13.18
C ARG A 17 17.05 -1.30 -14.14
N GLU A 18 17.40 -2.45 -14.74
CA GLU A 18 16.48 -3.24 -15.57
C GLU A 18 15.25 -3.71 -14.76
N LEU A 19 15.46 -4.24 -13.54
CA LEU A 19 14.36 -4.64 -12.66
C LEU A 19 13.47 -3.45 -12.30
N LEU A 20 14.05 -2.27 -12.06
CA LEU A 20 13.31 -1.06 -11.75
C LEU A 20 12.44 -0.60 -12.93
N ASN A 21 12.97 -0.63 -14.16
CA ASN A 21 12.18 -0.33 -15.37
C ASN A 21 10.99 -1.29 -15.48
N LEU A 22 11.23 -2.60 -15.38
CA LEU A 22 10.19 -3.62 -15.49
C LEU A 22 9.17 -3.53 -14.34
N PHE A 23 9.59 -3.08 -13.15
CA PHE A 23 8.68 -2.76 -12.05
C PHE A 23 7.76 -1.57 -12.41
N CYS A 24 8.29 -0.53 -13.04
CA CYS A 24 7.49 0.63 -13.46
C CYS A 24 6.40 0.24 -14.45
N GLU A 25 6.63 -0.76 -15.31
CA GLU A 25 5.66 -1.35 -16.24
C GLU A 25 4.60 -2.24 -15.53
N ASP A 26 4.58 -2.26 -14.22
CA ASP A 26 3.63 -3.04 -13.42
C ASP A 26 3.64 -4.56 -13.70
N LEU A 27 4.79 -5.12 -14.04
CA LEU A 27 4.93 -6.55 -14.29
C LEU A 27 5.00 -7.35 -13.00
N THR A 28 4.53 -8.60 -13.06
CA THR A 28 4.66 -9.54 -11.93
C THR A 28 6.11 -10.02 -11.78
N ALA A 29 6.49 -10.48 -10.58
CA ALA A 29 7.83 -11.00 -10.33
C ALA A 29 8.21 -12.15 -11.27
N THR A 30 7.25 -12.98 -11.70
CA THR A 30 7.48 -14.06 -12.65
C THR A 30 7.79 -13.52 -14.04
N GLN A 31 7.04 -12.53 -14.52
CA GLN A 31 7.30 -11.88 -15.80
C GLN A 31 8.66 -11.18 -15.81
N ILE A 32 8.97 -10.43 -14.73
CA ILE A 32 10.27 -9.76 -14.56
C ILE A 32 11.41 -10.78 -14.56
N ALA A 33 11.28 -11.89 -13.86
CA ALA A 33 12.29 -12.94 -13.83
C ALA A 33 12.55 -13.52 -15.23
N ASN A 34 11.48 -13.81 -15.98
CA ASN A 34 11.58 -14.35 -17.33
C ASN A 34 12.27 -13.38 -18.30
N ILE A 35 11.98 -12.07 -18.21
CA ILE A 35 12.55 -11.05 -19.10
C ILE A 35 14.01 -10.76 -18.73
N SER A 36 14.28 -10.57 -17.42
CA SER A 36 15.60 -10.14 -16.96
C SER A 36 16.62 -11.26 -16.82
N GLY A 37 16.19 -12.53 -16.81
CA GLY A 37 17.04 -13.69 -16.52
C GLY A 37 17.49 -13.77 -15.05
N VAL A 38 16.91 -12.96 -14.16
CA VAL A 38 17.20 -12.97 -12.72
C VAL A 38 16.24 -13.95 -12.03
N SER A 39 16.72 -14.73 -11.06
CA SER A 39 15.86 -15.68 -10.34
C SER A 39 14.65 -14.97 -9.70
N ARG A 40 13.47 -15.63 -9.74
CA ARG A 40 12.24 -15.08 -9.15
C ARG A 40 12.39 -14.74 -7.67
N ILE A 41 13.18 -15.50 -6.92
CA ILE A 41 13.48 -15.25 -5.51
C ILE A 41 14.21 -13.90 -5.36
N THR A 42 15.23 -13.66 -6.18
CA THR A 42 15.97 -12.40 -6.19
C THR A 42 15.08 -11.25 -6.62
N VAL A 43 14.29 -11.41 -7.68
CA VAL A 43 13.32 -10.40 -8.13
C VAL A 43 12.38 -10.02 -7.00
N ASN A 44 11.73 -10.99 -6.34
CA ASN A 44 10.83 -10.72 -5.22
C ASN A 44 11.50 -9.94 -4.08
N ALA A 45 12.75 -10.27 -3.74
CA ALA A 45 13.51 -9.55 -2.74
C ALA A 45 13.70 -8.07 -3.12
N TYR A 46 14.08 -7.77 -4.38
CA TYR A 46 14.22 -6.40 -4.86
C TYR A 46 12.88 -5.67 -4.91
N LEU A 47 11.83 -6.31 -5.41
CA LEU A 47 10.50 -5.70 -5.45
C LEU A 47 9.97 -5.37 -4.05
N LYS A 48 10.24 -6.23 -3.06
CA LYS A 48 9.90 -5.94 -1.66
C LYS A 48 10.63 -4.69 -1.16
N LEU A 49 11.93 -4.55 -1.43
CA LEU A 49 12.71 -3.39 -1.04
C LEU A 49 12.21 -2.09 -1.70
N ILE A 50 11.93 -2.14 -3.01
CA ILE A 50 11.38 -0.99 -3.75
C ILE A 50 10.03 -0.57 -3.14
N ARG A 51 9.12 -1.52 -2.90
CA ARG A 51 7.82 -1.26 -2.27
C ARG A 51 7.96 -0.68 -0.87
N THR A 52 8.94 -1.13 -0.09
CA THR A 52 9.20 -0.57 1.24
C THR A 52 9.62 0.90 1.15
N GLN A 53 10.48 1.27 0.19
CA GLN A 53 10.84 2.68 -0.03
C GLN A 53 9.64 3.52 -0.48
N ILE A 54 8.80 2.97 -1.34
CA ILE A 54 7.56 3.63 -1.78
C ILE A 54 6.61 3.82 -0.60
N ALA A 55 6.42 2.80 0.24
CA ALA A 55 5.57 2.89 1.42
C ALA A 55 6.06 3.97 2.40
N GLN A 56 7.37 4.03 2.64
CA GLN A 56 7.97 5.10 3.46
C GLN A 56 7.69 6.48 2.86
N TYR A 57 7.88 6.64 1.56
CA TYR A 57 7.59 7.89 0.86
C TYR A 57 6.11 8.28 1.01
N CYS A 58 5.18 7.34 0.81
CA CYS A 58 3.74 7.60 0.97
C CYS A 58 3.38 8.00 2.40
N GLU A 59 3.98 7.35 3.42
CA GLU A 59 3.73 7.69 4.81
C GLU A 59 4.28 9.09 5.16
N GLU A 60 5.48 9.44 4.69
CA GLU A 60 6.09 10.76 4.92
C GLU A 60 5.28 11.91 4.30
N HIS A 61 4.55 11.65 3.21
CA HIS A 61 3.72 12.64 2.52
C HIS A 61 2.24 12.57 2.92
N ASN A 62 1.89 11.68 3.86
CA ASN A 62 0.54 11.57 4.37
C ASN A 62 0.24 12.73 5.34
N PRO A 63 -0.79 13.59 5.09
CA PRO A 63 -1.08 14.75 5.94
C PRO A 63 -1.46 14.38 7.39
N TYR A 64 -1.86 13.14 7.63
CA TYR A 64 -2.14 12.61 8.97
C TYR A 64 -0.99 11.75 9.52
N TYR A 65 0.23 12.01 9.06
CA TYR A 65 1.42 11.30 9.54
C TYR A 65 1.83 11.80 10.93
N HIS A 66 1.76 10.92 11.91
CA HIS A 66 2.22 11.18 13.28
C HIS A 66 3.50 10.37 13.57
N GLY A 67 4.61 10.80 13.04
CA GLY A 67 6.04 10.47 13.26
C GLY A 67 6.50 9.11 13.82
N ASN A 68 5.67 8.35 14.52
CA ASN A 68 6.11 7.19 15.32
C ASN A 68 5.95 5.81 14.64
N ARG A 69 5.46 5.73 13.40
CA ARG A 69 5.09 4.46 12.76
C ARG A 69 6.09 3.87 11.77
N LEU A 70 7.12 4.62 11.37
CA LEU A 70 8.14 4.09 10.45
C LEU A 70 8.93 2.90 11.04
N ASN A 71 9.10 2.86 12.35
CA ASN A 71 9.75 1.74 13.02
C ASN A 71 8.90 0.47 13.07
N GLN A 72 7.58 0.57 12.79
CA GLN A 72 6.66 -0.58 12.80
C GLN A 72 6.50 -1.24 11.43
N ILE A 73 6.89 -0.59 10.32
CA ILE A 73 6.76 -1.15 8.95
C ILE A 73 7.60 -2.43 8.75
N GLY A 74 8.58 -2.68 9.62
CA GLY A 74 9.46 -3.86 9.54
C GLY A 74 9.30 -4.87 10.68
N THR A 75 8.67 -4.48 11.79
CA THR A 75 8.66 -5.27 13.04
C THR A 75 7.33 -5.96 13.33
N ASP A 76 6.24 -5.56 12.68
CA ASP A 76 4.91 -6.14 12.91
C ASP A 76 4.70 -7.53 12.26
N ALA A 77 5.78 -8.26 12.01
CA ALA A 77 5.70 -9.67 11.61
C ALA A 77 5.01 -10.56 12.67
N ASN A 78 4.79 -10.04 13.89
CA ASN A 78 4.15 -10.76 14.98
C ASN A 78 2.68 -10.37 15.25
N HIS A 79 2.12 -9.39 14.52
CA HIS A 79 0.68 -9.15 14.60
C HIS A 79 -0.07 -10.14 13.73
N THR A 80 -0.44 -11.25 14.32
CA THR A 80 -1.31 -12.31 13.78
C THR A 80 -2.77 -11.87 13.58
N SER A 81 -3.10 -10.61 13.78
CA SER A 81 -4.42 -10.10 13.42
C SER A 81 -4.44 -9.75 11.93
N GLU A 82 -5.16 -10.55 11.16
CA GLU A 82 -5.48 -10.34 9.76
C GLU A 82 -6.30 -9.04 9.60
N ASN A 83 -5.61 -7.90 9.68
CA ASN A 83 -6.27 -6.63 9.49
C ASN A 83 -6.43 -6.36 8.00
N HIS A 84 -7.67 -6.45 7.53
CA HIS A 84 -8.04 -6.30 6.13
C HIS A 84 -8.68 -4.94 5.82
N PHE A 85 -8.78 -4.05 6.83
CA PHE A 85 -9.45 -2.76 6.67
C PHE A 85 -8.46 -1.62 6.45
N TYR A 86 -8.73 -0.82 5.42
CA TYR A 86 -7.95 0.36 5.09
C TYR A 86 -8.88 1.55 4.88
N GLY A 87 -8.62 2.63 5.61
CA GLY A 87 -9.26 3.92 5.36
C GLY A 87 -8.65 4.57 4.11
N ILE A 88 -9.51 5.16 3.29
CA ILE A 88 -9.15 5.91 2.09
C ILE A 88 -9.67 7.33 2.26
N PHE A 89 -8.83 8.32 2.03
CA PHE A 89 -9.21 9.72 2.06
C PHE A 89 -8.49 10.50 0.98
N LYS A 90 -9.04 11.67 0.66
CA LYS A 90 -8.49 12.58 -0.33
C LYS A 90 -8.03 13.86 0.37
N SER A 91 -6.86 14.34 0.00
CA SER A 91 -6.40 15.66 0.34
C SER A 91 -5.87 16.34 -0.91
N GLU A 92 -6.46 17.48 -1.26
CA GLU A 92 -6.23 18.17 -2.53
C GLU A 92 -6.52 17.25 -3.72
N GLN A 93 -5.51 16.94 -4.55
CA GLN A 93 -5.60 16.06 -5.72
C GLN A 93 -5.05 14.65 -5.45
N PHE A 94 -4.58 14.38 -4.22
CA PHE A 94 -3.94 13.12 -3.86
C PHE A 94 -4.86 12.23 -3.04
N ILE A 95 -4.72 10.94 -3.23
CA ILE A 95 -5.40 9.92 -2.44
C ILE A 95 -4.41 9.28 -1.49
N TYR A 96 -4.84 9.07 -0.26
CA TYR A 96 -4.06 8.45 0.80
C TYR A 96 -4.79 7.26 1.37
N THR A 97 -4.02 6.26 1.78
CA THR A 97 -4.52 5.06 2.44
C THR A 97 -3.91 4.90 3.82
N ARG A 98 -4.67 4.42 4.77
CA ARG A 98 -4.20 4.14 6.13
C ARG A 98 -4.75 2.81 6.61
N ASN A 99 -3.88 1.98 7.17
CA ASN A 99 -4.31 0.76 7.84
C ASN A 99 -5.10 1.12 9.10
N ILE A 100 -6.29 0.58 9.24
CA ILE A 100 -7.14 0.77 10.45
C ILE A 100 -6.70 -0.29 11.47
N LEU A 101 -5.80 0.10 12.37
CA LEU A 101 -5.20 -0.76 13.38
C LEU A 101 -6.13 -0.90 14.59
N ASN A 102 -7.21 -1.64 14.50
CA ASN A 102 -7.89 -2.07 15.73
C ASN A 102 -8.68 -3.35 15.46
N PRO A 103 -8.11 -4.54 15.73
CA PRO A 103 -8.74 -5.82 15.44
C PRO A 103 -9.98 -6.09 16.28
N ASP A 104 -10.14 -5.42 17.43
CA ASP A 104 -11.28 -5.60 18.33
C ASP A 104 -12.52 -4.80 17.92
N ASN A 105 -12.51 -4.20 16.74
CA ASN A 105 -13.65 -3.48 16.22
C ASN A 105 -14.77 -4.42 15.75
N VAL A 106 -15.37 -5.11 16.72
CA VAL A 106 -16.61 -5.87 16.51
C VAL A 106 -17.66 -4.99 15.87
N TRP A 107 -17.75 -3.72 16.26
CA TRP A 107 -18.67 -2.75 15.68
C TRP A 107 -18.32 -2.42 14.22
N LEU A 108 -17.03 -2.21 13.86
CA LEU A 108 -16.61 -1.96 12.47
C LEU A 108 -16.99 -3.15 11.57
N ASN A 109 -16.71 -4.36 12.05
CA ASN A 109 -17.10 -5.57 11.35
C ASN A 109 -18.65 -5.69 11.20
N ASN A 110 -19.40 -5.29 12.21
CA ASN A 110 -20.86 -5.32 12.17
C ASN A 110 -21.43 -4.23 11.26
N TRP A 111 -20.86 -3.03 11.28
CA TRP A 111 -21.23 -1.95 10.38
C TRP A 111 -20.98 -2.31 8.92
N VAL A 112 -19.78 -2.77 8.61
CA VAL A 112 -19.37 -3.20 7.26
C VAL A 112 -20.25 -4.38 6.77
N ARG A 113 -20.80 -5.18 7.70
CA ARG A 113 -21.76 -6.25 7.40
C ARG A 113 -23.21 -5.77 7.30
N GLY A 114 -23.45 -4.49 7.50
CA GLY A 114 -24.82 -3.93 7.52
C GLY A 114 -25.66 -4.40 8.69
N LYS A 115 -25.04 -4.89 9.78
CA LYS A 115 -25.74 -5.37 10.97
C LYS A 115 -26.11 -4.26 11.95
N ILE A 116 -25.41 -3.13 11.87
CA ILE A 116 -25.66 -1.93 12.68
C ILE A 116 -25.59 -0.69 11.79
N ASN A 117 -26.39 0.32 12.12
CA ASN A 117 -26.22 1.66 11.63
C ASN A 117 -25.28 2.39 12.58
N VAL A 118 -24.29 3.11 12.03
CA VAL A 118 -23.33 3.84 12.82
C VAL A 118 -23.72 5.31 12.83
N GLU A 119 -23.94 5.85 14.02
CA GLU A 119 -24.14 7.27 14.23
C GLU A 119 -22.83 8.03 14.04
N ASN A 120 -22.90 9.28 13.61
CA ASN A 120 -21.74 10.14 13.37
C ASN A 120 -20.80 10.24 14.58
N GLU A 121 -21.35 10.20 15.80
CA GLU A 121 -20.59 10.25 17.05
C GLU A 121 -19.60 9.09 17.18
N ILE A 122 -19.98 7.87 16.79
CA ILE A 122 -19.11 6.70 16.83
C ILE A 122 -17.98 6.83 15.79
N LEU A 123 -18.27 7.41 14.63
CA LEU A 123 -17.24 7.68 13.61
C LEU A 123 -16.21 8.68 14.11
N VAL A 124 -16.64 9.72 14.83
CA VAL A 124 -15.73 10.73 15.41
C VAL A 124 -14.89 10.15 16.52
N GLN A 125 -15.46 9.39 17.45
CA GLN A 125 -14.73 8.77 18.57
C GLN A 125 -13.63 7.81 18.13
N ASN A 126 -13.76 7.23 16.93
CA ASN A 126 -12.78 6.27 16.38
C ASN A 126 -11.91 6.86 15.25
N ASP A 127 -11.90 8.18 15.08
CA ASP A 127 -11.17 8.87 14.02
C ASP A 127 -11.52 8.42 12.59
N LEU A 128 -12.69 7.78 12.42
CA LEU A 128 -13.10 7.27 11.10
C LEU A 128 -13.74 8.34 10.23
N HIS A 129 -14.16 9.46 10.83
CA HIS A 129 -14.73 10.61 10.11
C HIS A 129 -13.75 11.26 9.13
N ILE A 130 -12.43 11.04 9.32
CA ILE A 130 -11.39 11.52 8.40
C ILE A 130 -11.36 10.75 7.06
N TYR A 131 -11.95 9.55 7.02
CA TYR A 131 -11.97 8.74 5.81
C TYR A 131 -13.22 9.03 4.98
N GLU A 132 -13.06 9.08 3.66
CA GLU A 132 -14.18 9.12 2.73
C GLU A 132 -14.73 7.73 2.46
N ALA A 133 -13.86 6.72 2.55
CA ALA A 133 -14.23 5.33 2.39
C ALA A 133 -13.34 4.38 3.23
N ILE A 134 -13.89 3.20 3.52
CA ILE A 134 -13.16 2.08 4.12
C ILE A 134 -13.20 0.90 3.16
N ALA A 135 -12.04 0.37 2.85
CA ALA A 135 -11.87 -0.81 2.02
C ALA A 135 -11.69 -2.06 2.87
N ASP A 136 -12.50 -3.07 2.62
CA ASP A 136 -12.34 -4.44 3.15
C ASP A 136 -11.71 -5.31 2.06
N PHE A 137 -10.43 -5.63 2.20
CA PHE A 137 -9.69 -6.44 1.23
C PHE A 137 -10.04 -7.92 1.31
N SER A 138 -10.53 -8.41 2.46
CA SER A 138 -10.94 -9.81 2.59
C SER A 138 -12.14 -10.16 1.71
N ARG A 139 -13.00 -9.16 1.44
CA ARG A 139 -14.23 -9.30 0.65
C ARG A 139 -14.21 -8.50 -0.65
N ALA A 140 -13.15 -7.76 -0.90
CA ALA A 140 -13.03 -6.83 -2.02
C ALA A 140 -14.22 -5.83 -2.09
N LYS A 141 -14.60 -5.26 -0.93
CA LYS A 141 -15.70 -4.29 -0.79
C LYS A 141 -15.20 -2.94 -0.35
N LEU A 142 -15.90 -1.89 -0.82
CA LEU A 142 -15.69 -0.50 -0.44
C LEU A 142 -16.94 0.03 0.25
N PHE A 143 -16.75 0.70 1.39
CA PHE A 143 -17.81 1.30 2.20
C PHE A 143 -17.56 2.80 2.27
N ARG A 144 -18.55 3.60 1.88
CA ARG A 144 -18.50 5.07 2.00
C ARG A 144 -18.81 5.48 3.43
N VAL A 145 -17.97 6.31 4.02
CA VAL A 145 -18.13 6.80 5.41
C VAL A 145 -19.05 8.02 5.44
N ASN A 146 -18.88 8.95 4.50
CA ASN A 146 -19.56 10.25 4.49
C ASN A 146 -20.70 10.36 3.47
N SER A 147 -21.14 9.28 2.86
CA SER A 147 -22.38 9.31 2.10
C SER A 147 -23.53 9.46 3.11
N GLY A 148 -23.81 10.71 3.49
CA GLY A 148 -25.02 11.01 4.29
C GLY A 148 -26.16 10.20 3.72
N SER A 149 -26.75 9.34 4.52
CA SER A 149 -27.98 8.51 4.49
C SER A 149 -28.85 8.43 3.23
N HIS A 150 -28.38 8.83 2.09
CA HIS A 150 -29.10 8.72 0.84
C HIS A 150 -28.31 7.86 -0.14
N PHE A 151 -28.59 6.55 -0.11
CA PHE A 151 -28.56 5.75 -1.32
C PHE A 151 -29.52 6.43 -2.33
N THR A 152 -29.07 7.47 -2.95
CA THR A 152 -29.74 7.98 -4.14
C THR A 152 -29.60 6.89 -5.19
N LYS A 153 -30.69 6.24 -5.54
CA LYS A 153 -30.86 5.36 -6.71
C LYS A 153 -30.72 6.18 -8.00
N GLY A 154 -29.63 6.92 -8.15
CA GLY A 154 -29.22 7.61 -9.34
C GLY A 154 -27.79 7.16 -9.65
N ARG A 155 -27.44 6.95 -10.92
CA ARG A 155 -26.07 6.71 -11.35
C ARG A 155 -25.20 7.81 -10.75
N SER A 156 -24.63 7.56 -9.57
CA SER A 156 -23.66 8.47 -8.96
C SER A 156 -22.47 8.54 -9.92
N LYS A 157 -22.08 9.76 -10.24
CA LYS A 157 -20.89 10.01 -11.04
C LYS A 157 -19.73 9.28 -10.35
N ILE A 158 -19.03 8.39 -11.04
CA ILE A 158 -17.84 7.71 -10.53
C ILE A 158 -16.86 8.79 -10.09
N ASP A 159 -16.51 8.81 -8.82
CA ASP A 159 -15.55 9.75 -8.27
C ASP A 159 -14.12 9.17 -8.24
N GLU A 160 -13.16 9.97 -7.80
CA GLU A 160 -11.75 9.57 -7.75
C GLU A 160 -11.47 8.42 -6.77
N ILE A 161 -12.26 8.29 -5.69
CA ILE A 161 -12.16 7.17 -4.75
C ILE A 161 -12.59 5.87 -5.41
N ASP A 162 -13.67 5.90 -6.20
CA ASP A 162 -14.15 4.73 -6.94
C ASP A 162 -13.16 4.31 -8.04
N LEU A 163 -12.57 5.29 -8.74
CA LEU A 163 -11.51 5.03 -9.72
C LEU A 163 -10.27 4.40 -9.07
N PHE A 164 -9.81 4.98 -7.99
CA PHE A 164 -8.67 4.45 -7.23
C PHE A 164 -8.96 3.03 -6.73
N TRP A 165 -10.15 2.81 -6.15
CA TRP A 165 -10.57 1.49 -5.68
C TRP A 165 -10.60 0.45 -6.80
N GLY A 166 -11.12 0.81 -7.98
CA GLY A 166 -11.12 -0.07 -9.14
C GLY A 166 -9.72 -0.51 -9.55
N ILE A 167 -8.77 0.43 -9.63
CA ILE A 167 -7.36 0.15 -9.93
C ILE A 167 -6.74 -0.72 -8.85
N MET A 168 -6.90 -0.37 -7.59
CA MET A 168 -6.34 -1.09 -6.46
C MET A 168 -6.87 -2.53 -6.39
N LYS A 169 -8.18 -2.73 -6.54
CA LYS A 169 -8.82 -4.04 -6.56
C LYS A 169 -8.26 -4.92 -7.68
N SER A 170 -8.12 -4.41 -8.89
CA SER A 170 -7.57 -5.17 -10.02
C SER A 170 -6.11 -5.59 -9.78
N ARG A 171 -5.31 -4.74 -9.15
CA ARG A 171 -3.92 -5.05 -8.78
C ARG A 171 -3.84 -6.14 -7.70
N ILE A 172 -4.66 -6.06 -6.64
CA ILE A 172 -4.71 -7.09 -5.59
C ILE A 172 -5.10 -8.46 -6.17
N VAL A 173 -6.06 -8.49 -7.09
CA VAL A 173 -6.43 -9.74 -7.81
C VAL A 173 -5.26 -10.27 -8.66
N LYS A 174 -4.51 -9.38 -9.33
CA LYS A 174 -3.32 -9.74 -10.12
C LYS A 174 -2.22 -10.39 -9.28
N PHE A 175 -2.05 -9.94 -8.04
CA PHE A 175 -1.02 -10.42 -7.11
C PHE A 175 -1.59 -11.39 -6.06
N ARG A 176 -2.29 -12.42 -6.49
CA ARG A 176 -2.92 -13.42 -5.60
C ARG A 176 -1.94 -14.04 -4.60
N GLY A 177 -2.44 -14.39 -3.41
CA GLY A 177 -1.67 -15.07 -2.36
C GLY A 177 -0.81 -14.13 -1.51
N LEU A 178 -1.16 -12.85 -1.42
CA LEU A 178 -0.51 -11.89 -0.55
C LEU A 178 -0.89 -12.18 0.92
N ASN A 179 0.11 -12.17 1.79
CA ASN A 179 -0.12 -12.09 3.24
C ASN A 179 -0.38 -10.63 3.65
N SER A 180 -0.79 -10.39 4.89
CA SER A 180 -1.16 -9.06 5.39
C SER A 180 -0.05 -8.02 5.22
N SER A 181 1.20 -8.36 5.56
CA SER A 181 2.34 -7.45 5.43
C SER A 181 2.65 -7.10 3.97
N THR A 182 2.51 -8.07 3.07
CA THR A 182 2.72 -7.86 1.64
C THR A 182 1.58 -7.06 1.03
N THR A 183 0.35 -7.29 1.49
CA THR A 183 -0.84 -6.52 1.06
C THR A 183 -0.67 -5.03 1.33
N TYR A 184 -0.19 -4.65 2.52
CA TYR A 184 0.10 -3.26 2.84
C TYR A 184 1.04 -2.61 1.82
N LEU A 185 2.15 -3.28 1.48
CA LEU A 185 3.12 -2.76 0.51
C LEU A 185 2.51 -2.59 -0.89
N HIS A 186 1.62 -3.48 -1.32
CA HIS A 186 0.91 -3.37 -2.60
C HIS A 186 -0.13 -2.26 -2.61
N ILE A 187 -0.78 -2.00 -1.47
CA ILE A 187 -1.72 -0.87 -1.32
C ILE A 187 -0.95 0.45 -1.45
N LYS A 188 0.17 0.60 -0.72
CA LYS A 188 1.02 1.79 -0.81
C LYS A 188 1.63 2.00 -2.20
N GLU A 189 2.01 0.93 -2.87
CA GLU A 189 2.41 1.01 -4.28
C GLU A 189 1.26 1.50 -5.17
N SER A 190 0.02 1.05 -4.93
CA SER A 190 -1.14 1.50 -5.70
C SER A 190 -1.46 2.98 -5.46
N GLU A 191 -1.38 3.44 -4.21
CA GLU A 191 -1.48 4.84 -3.82
C GLU A 191 -0.42 5.69 -4.56
N PHE A 192 0.84 5.28 -4.47
CA PHE A 192 1.94 5.96 -5.14
C PHE A 192 1.75 6.06 -6.65
N ARG A 193 1.38 4.95 -7.31
CA ARG A 193 1.15 4.91 -8.76
C ARG A 193 -0.03 5.77 -9.17
N TYR A 194 -1.11 5.77 -8.40
CA TYR A 194 -2.29 6.60 -8.68
C TYR A 194 -1.94 8.08 -8.57
N ASN A 195 -1.26 8.48 -7.51
CA ASN A 195 -0.89 9.86 -7.26
C ASN A 195 0.15 10.40 -8.26
N ASN A 196 0.96 9.51 -8.84
CA ASN A 196 1.99 9.86 -9.83
C ASN A 196 1.66 9.36 -11.24
N ARG A 197 0.37 9.12 -11.56
CA ARG A 197 -0.07 8.53 -12.84
C ARG A 197 0.31 9.33 -14.08
N ASN A 198 0.55 10.63 -13.93
CA ASN A 198 0.93 11.56 -14.99
C ASN A 198 2.44 11.89 -14.99
N ALA A 199 3.24 11.20 -14.18
CA ALA A 199 4.65 11.47 -14.01
C ALA A 199 5.53 10.27 -14.44
N ASP A 200 6.82 10.51 -14.65
CA ASP A 200 7.79 9.45 -14.88
C ASP A 200 8.08 8.69 -13.58
N LEU A 201 7.42 7.56 -13.40
CA LEU A 201 7.58 6.70 -12.22
C LEU A 201 9.01 6.23 -12.03
N PHE A 202 9.72 5.94 -13.14
CA PHE A 202 11.11 5.51 -13.07
C PHE A 202 11.99 6.62 -12.48
N ALA A 203 11.85 7.84 -12.98
CA ALA A 203 12.63 8.97 -12.50
C ALA A 203 12.39 9.22 -11.00
N ILE A 204 11.12 9.16 -10.55
CA ILE A 204 10.78 9.39 -9.14
C ILE A 204 11.38 8.28 -8.26
N ILE A 205 11.14 7.01 -8.57
CA ILE A 205 11.63 5.89 -7.76
C ILE A 205 13.16 5.83 -7.78
N HIS A 206 13.77 6.11 -8.92
CA HIS A 206 15.23 6.19 -9.04
C HIS A 206 15.80 7.27 -8.11
N ALA A 207 15.21 8.46 -8.09
CA ALA A 207 15.62 9.53 -7.19
C ALA A 207 15.44 9.16 -5.70
N LEU A 208 14.34 8.47 -5.35
CA LEU A 208 14.12 7.95 -4.00
C LEU A 208 15.22 6.98 -3.57
N ILE A 209 15.57 6.03 -4.44
CA ILE A 209 16.62 5.04 -4.17
C ILE A 209 18.00 5.69 -4.11
N GLN A 210 18.26 6.74 -4.88
CA GLN A 210 19.53 7.50 -4.79
C GLN A 210 19.67 8.23 -3.46
N LYS A 211 18.59 8.82 -2.95
CA LYS A 211 18.58 9.47 -1.63
C LYS A 211 18.72 8.47 -0.49
N ARG A 212 18.04 7.33 -0.60
CA ARG A 212 18.01 6.24 0.40
C ARG A 212 18.25 4.91 -0.30
N PRO A 213 19.50 4.47 -0.43
CA PRO A 213 19.82 3.20 -1.06
C PRO A 213 19.06 2.05 -0.40
N LEU A 214 18.63 1.09 -1.21
CA LEU A 214 17.94 -0.10 -0.72
C LEU A 214 18.82 -0.85 0.29
N HIS A 215 18.26 -1.24 1.41
CA HIS A 215 18.92 -2.05 2.41
C HIS A 215 18.07 -3.27 2.70
N TYR A 216 18.72 -4.46 2.71
CA TYR A 216 18.09 -5.58 3.39
C TYR A 216 17.98 -5.21 4.87
N LEU A 217 16.77 -5.08 5.40
CA LEU A 217 16.55 -5.04 6.83
C LEU A 217 17.16 -6.36 7.36
N ARG A 218 18.32 -6.27 8.05
CA ARG A 218 18.74 -7.35 8.93
C ARG A 218 17.57 -7.53 9.89
N GLN A 219 17.01 -8.72 9.92
CA GLN A 219 16.35 -9.15 11.15
C GLN A 219 17.44 -9.02 12.22
N GLU A 220 17.39 -7.94 12.98
CA GLU A 220 18.06 -7.93 14.25
C GLU A 220 17.38 -9.05 15.03
N SER A 221 18.10 -10.15 15.14
CA SER A 221 17.79 -11.20 16.08
C SER A 221 17.74 -10.51 17.45
N VAL A 222 16.53 -10.19 17.89
CA VAL A 222 16.28 -9.90 19.29
C VAL A 222 16.45 -11.25 19.98
N PHE A 223 17.72 -11.56 20.33
CA PHE A 223 18.01 -12.48 21.41
C PHE A 223 17.58 -11.74 22.68
N PHE A 224 16.56 -12.25 23.27
CA PHE A 224 16.18 -12.45 24.69
C PHE A 224 14.66 -12.49 24.82
#